data_b3cdc95c3a0ddf434ce5f2a68803a51d
#
_entry.id   b3cdc95c3a0ddf434ce5f2a68803a51d
#
_cell.length_a   1.000
_cell.length_b   1.000
_cell.length_c   1.000
_cell.angle_alpha   90.00
_cell.angle_beta   90.00
_cell.angle_gamma   90.00
#
_symmetry.space_group_name_H-M   'P 1'
#
loop_
_entity.id
_entity.type
_entity.pdbx_description
1 polymer ?
#
loop_
_entity_poly.entity_id
_entity_poly.type
_entity_poly.pdbx_seq_one_letter_code
_entity_poly.pdbx_strand_id
1 'polypeptide(L)'
;MKSLNEQISEVIENEPVAVFMKGTPQMVMCGNSHRALQALHAAGAPVTAVDILPDPRIRQELSSISGWPTIPQVFVKGELIGGADITEQLFESGDLRQKLDDALGADRAQDVKVVALELTA
;
A
#
# COMPACT_ATOMS: atom_id res chain seq x y z
N MET A 1 15.82 17.65 -6.35
CA MET A 1 15.31 16.26 -6.51
C MET A 1 15.06 15.66 -5.14
N LYS A 2 13.92 15.00 -4.97
CA LYS A 2 13.55 14.39 -3.69
C LYS A 2 14.31 13.10 -3.46
N SER A 3 14.72 12.88 -2.21
CA SER A 3 15.30 11.61 -1.82
C SER A 3 14.27 10.49 -1.92
N LEU A 4 14.72 9.26 -1.94
CA LEU A 4 13.84 8.10 -1.97
C LEU A 4 12.94 8.07 -0.71
N ASN A 5 13.51 8.40 0.45
CA ASN A 5 12.76 8.51 1.71
C ASN A 5 11.62 9.54 1.60
N GLU A 6 11.89 10.72 1.06
CA GLU A 6 10.89 11.76 0.86
C GLU A 6 9.78 11.32 -0.09
N GLN A 7 10.13 10.67 -1.18
CA GLN A 7 9.15 10.17 -2.16
C GLN A 7 8.23 9.13 -1.54
N ILE A 8 8.78 8.19 -0.78
CA ILE A 8 7.99 7.15 -0.11
C ILE A 8 7.07 7.79 0.94
N SER A 9 7.59 8.69 1.74
CA SER A 9 6.81 9.39 2.76
C SER A 9 5.65 10.18 2.14
N GLU A 10 5.86 10.82 1.01
CA GLU A 10 4.81 11.56 0.31
C GLU A 10 3.70 10.64 -0.20
N VAL A 11 4.04 9.48 -0.73
CA VAL A 11 3.03 8.50 -1.15
C VAL A 11 2.18 8.09 0.06
N ILE A 12 2.82 7.76 1.17
CA ILE A 12 2.13 7.36 2.39
C ILE A 12 1.19 8.45 2.89
N GLU A 13 1.66 9.69 2.92
CA GLU A 13 0.91 10.82 3.49
C GLU A 13 -0.20 11.32 2.58
N ASN A 14 0.03 11.35 1.28
CA ASN A 14 -0.86 12.01 0.33
C ASN A 14 -1.87 11.07 -0.33
N GLU A 15 -1.58 9.78 -0.42
CA GLU A 15 -2.49 8.85 -1.07
C GLU A 15 -3.49 8.25 -0.08
N PRO A 16 -4.78 8.14 -0.47
CA PRO A 16 -5.80 7.60 0.44
C PRO A 16 -5.48 6.21 0.94
N VAL A 17 -5.04 5.32 0.04
CA VAL A 17 -4.59 3.98 0.37
C VAL A 17 -3.33 3.70 -0.44
N ALA A 18 -2.22 3.50 0.24
CA ALA A 18 -0.95 3.17 -0.39
C ALA A 18 -0.60 1.72 -0.14
N VAL A 19 -0.15 1.01 -1.17
CA VAL A 19 0.27 -0.39 -1.09
C VAL A 19 1.66 -0.52 -1.67
N PHE A 20 2.62 -0.89 -0.84
CA PHE A 20 3.97 -1.21 -1.29
C PHE A 20 4.04 -2.72 -1.47
N MET A 21 4.31 -3.16 -2.68
CA MET A 21 4.14 -4.56 -3.07
C MET A 21 5.25 -5.05 -3.99
N LYS A 22 5.28 -6.34 -4.23
CA LYS A 22 6.17 -6.93 -5.23
C LYS A 22 5.41 -7.04 -6.56
N GLY A 23 5.83 -6.24 -7.53
CA GLY A 23 5.17 -6.10 -8.82
C GLY A 23 4.15 -4.97 -8.82
N THR A 24 3.20 -5.05 -9.72
CA THR A 24 2.11 -4.07 -9.88
C THR A 24 0.77 -4.79 -9.84
N PRO A 25 -0.36 -4.06 -9.68
CA PRO A 25 -1.68 -4.70 -9.74
C PRO A 25 -1.93 -5.47 -11.04
N GLN A 26 -1.31 -5.05 -12.15
CA GLN A 26 -1.45 -5.73 -13.44
C GLN A 26 -0.50 -6.92 -13.58
N MET A 27 0.58 -6.96 -12.80
CA MET A 27 1.57 -8.03 -12.82
C MET A 27 2.12 -8.27 -11.41
N VAL A 28 1.32 -8.94 -10.60
CA VAL A 28 1.67 -9.23 -9.20
C VAL A 28 2.72 -10.35 -9.17
N MET A 29 3.80 -10.12 -8.43
CA MET A 29 4.95 -11.02 -8.37
C MET A 29 5.08 -11.76 -7.03
N CYS A 30 4.07 -11.70 -6.18
CA CYS A 30 4.10 -12.30 -4.84
C CYS A 30 2.69 -12.63 -4.38
N GLY A 31 2.49 -13.85 -3.87
CA GLY A 31 1.18 -14.28 -3.38
C GLY A 31 0.64 -13.43 -2.23
N ASN A 32 1.51 -12.98 -1.32
CA ASN A 32 1.10 -12.13 -0.22
C ASN A 32 0.65 -10.74 -0.72
N SER A 33 1.34 -10.18 -1.71
CA SER A 33 0.92 -8.93 -2.34
C SER A 33 -0.44 -9.08 -3.01
N HIS A 34 -0.66 -10.21 -3.68
CA HIS A 34 -1.94 -10.52 -4.32
C HIS A 34 -3.07 -10.59 -3.29
N ARG A 35 -2.85 -11.27 -2.16
CA ARG A 35 -3.85 -11.38 -1.09
C ARG A 35 -4.25 -10.02 -0.52
N ALA A 36 -3.27 -9.15 -0.28
CA ALA A 36 -3.54 -7.79 0.21
C ALA A 36 -4.38 -6.99 -0.79
N LEU A 37 -4.02 -7.05 -2.07
CA LEU A 37 -4.77 -6.36 -3.12
C LEU A 37 -6.21 -6.88 -3.23
N GLN A 38 -6.41 -8.19 -3.15
CA GLN A 38 -7.75 -8.78 -3.20
C GLN A 38 -8.61 -8.32 -2.04
N ALA A 39 -8.07 -8.28 -0.83
CA ALA A 39 -8.80 -7.81 0.35
C ALA A 39 -9.20 -6.34 0.21
N LEU A 40 -8.29 -5.50 -0.27
CA LEU A 40 -8.57 -4.08 -0.50
C LEU A 40 -9.64 -3.89 -1.58
N HIS A 41 -9.53 -4.62 -2.68
CA HIS A 41 -10.52 -4.56 -3.76
C HIS A 41 -11.90 -4.98 -3.27
N ALA A 42 -11.97 -6.10 -2.54
CA ALA A 42 -13.23 -6.61 -2.00
C ALA A 42 -13.86 -5.65 -0.98
N ALA A 43 -13.04 -4.88 -0.26
CA ALA A 43 -13.50 -3.86 0.68
C ALA A 43 -13.89 -2.53 -0.01
N GLY A 44 -13.72 -2.44 -1.32
CA GLY A 44 -14.03 -1.23 -2.07
C GLY A 44 -13.03 -0.10 -1.86
N ALA A 45 -11.75 -0.43 -1.68
CA ALA A 45 -10.70 0.56 -1.47
C ALA A 45 -10.16 1.11 -2.79
N PRO A 46 -9.83 2.41 -2.86
CA PRO A 46 -8.90 2.88 -3.89
C PRO A 46 -7.52 2.29 -3.59
N VAL A 47 -6.67 2.17 -4.58
CA VAL A 47 -5.31 1.66 -4.39
C VAL A 47 -4.32 2.51 -5.17
N THR A 48 -3.30 3.01 -4.47
CA THR A 48 -2.10 3.58 -5.08
C THR A 48 -0.96 2.61 -4.79
N ALA A 49 -0.49 1.93 -5.81
CA ALA A 49 0.51 0.87 -5.68
C ALA A 49 1.90 1.37 -6.01
N VAL A 50 2.87 0.91 -5.24
CA VAL A 50 4.30 1.14 -5.49
C VAL A 50 4.99 -0.22 -5.55
N ASP A 51 5.66 -0.50 -6.67
CA ASP A 51 6.47 -1.71 -6.83
C ASP A 51 7.82 -1.52 -6.14
N ILE A 52 8.17 -2.41 -5.23
CA ILE A 52 9.45 -2.32 -4.50
C ILE A 52 10.60 -3.08 -5.19
N LEU A 53 10.29 -3.83 -6.24
CA LEU A 53 11.29 -4.68 -6.89
C LEU A 53 12.37 -3.94 -7.70
N PRO A 54 12.11 -2.77 -8.32
CA PRO A 54 13.12 -2.12 -9.15
C PRO A 54 14.44 -1.82 -8.45
N ASP A 55 14.42 -1.60 -7.13
CA ASP A 55 15.63 -1.27 -6.38
C ASP A 55 15.47 -1.70 -4.93
N PRO A 56 16.41 -2.48 -4.36
CA PRO A 56 16.32 -2.93 -2.96
C PRO A 56 16.31 -1.78 -1.94
N ARG A 57 16.79 -0.59 -2.31
CA ARG A 57 16.74 0.58 -1.43
C ARG A 57 15.31 1.00 -1.12
N ILE A 58 14.35 0.74 -2.01
CA ILE A 58 12.94 1.07 -1.77
C ILE A 58 12.45 0.34 -0.52
N ARG A 59 12.68 -0.95 -0.45
CA ARG A 59 12.28 -1.75 0.71
C ARG A 59 12.98 -1.32 1.98
N GLN A 60 14.28 -1.02 1.89
CA GLN A 60 15.06 -0.58 3.04
C GLN A 60 14.54 0.74 3.60
N GLU A 61 14.31 1.72 2.75
CA GLU A 61 13.77 3.02 3.17
C GLU A 61 12.35 2.91 3.70
N LEU A 62 11.52 2.12 3.04
CA LEU A 62 10.15 1.89 3.49
C LEU A 62 10.12 1.29 4.89
N SER A 63 10.89 0.24 5.13
CA SER A 63 10.93 -0.42 6.44
C SER A 63 11.52 0.48 7.52
N SER A 64 12.46 1.35 7.16
CA SER A 64 12.99 2.38 8.06
C SER A 64 11.90 3.37 8.50
N ILE A 65 11.03 3.77 7.58
CA ILE A 65 9.92 4.69 7.87
C ILE A 65 8.84 4.00 8.71
N SER A 66 8.42 2.81 8.31
CA SER A 66 7.26 2.12 8.89
C SER A 66 7.57 1.28 10.11
N GLY A 67 8.80 0.83 10.26
CA GLY A 67 9.16 -0.16 11.26
C GLY A 67 8.66 -1.58 10.95
N TRP A 68 8.05 -1.78 9.79
CA TRP A 68 7.48 -3.08 9.37
C TRP A 68 8.47 -3.84 8.49
N PRO A 69 8.78 -5.11 8.79
CA PRO A 69 9.90 -5.78 8.11
C PRO A 69 9.56 -6.48 6.81
N THR A 70 8.29 -6.70 6.50
CA THR A 70 7.87 -7.54 5.38
C THR A 70 7.09 -6.76 4.33
N ILE A 71 6.91 -7.37 3.16
CA ILE A 71 6.11 -6.85 2.05
C ILE A 71 4.97 -7.84 1.80
N PRO A 72 3.75 -7.40 1.53
CA PRO A 72 3.34 -6.01 1.27
C PRO A 72 3.16 -5.20 2.55
N GLN A 73 3.10 -3.87 2.37
CA GLN A 73 2.72 -2.95 3.44
C GLN A 73 1.56 -2.09 2.95
N VAL A 74 0.51 -2.01 3.74
CA VAL A 74 -0.72 -1.28 3.40
C VAL A 74 -0.90 -0.12 4.37
N PHE A 75 -1.11 1.07 3.80
CA PHE A 75 -1.36 2.29 4.58
C PHE A 75 -2.72 2.86 4.19
N VAL A 76 -3.50 3.25 5.18
CA VAL A 76 -4.77 3.96 4.98
C VAL A 76 -4.64 5.33 5.62
N LYS A 77 -4.76 6.37 4.82
CA LYS A 77 -4.67 7.76 5.24
C LYS A 77 -3.43 8.03 6.11
N GLY A 78 -2.29 7.55 5.65
CA GLY A 78 -1.00 7.73 6.32
C GLY A 78 -0.68 6.75 7.44
N GLU A 79 -1.64 5.90 7.83
CA GLU A 79 -1.47 4.94 8.91
C GLU A 79 -1.19 3.54 8.38
N LEU A 80 -0.13 2.92 8.86
CA LEU A 80 0.17 1.53 8.53
C LEU A 80 -0.88 0.62 9.16
N ILE A 81 -1.58 -0.15 8.34
CA ILE A 81 -2.53 -1.14 8.86
C ILE A 81 -1.92 -2.55 8.92
N GLY A 82 -0.86 -2.82 8.19
CA GLY A 82 -0.14 -4.08 8.26
C GLY A 82 0.16 -4.69 6.90
N GLY A 83 0.47 -5.96 6.91
CA GLY A 83 0.76 -6.75 5.71
C GLY A 83 -0.45 -7.55 5.24
N ALA A 84 -0.20 -8.65 4.51
CA ALA A 84 -1.24 -9.46 3.89
C ALA A 84 -2.20 -10.09 4.91
N ASP A 85 -1.65 -10.70 5.96
CA ASP A 85 -2.48 -11.41 6.94
C ASP A 85 -3.42 -10.47 7.68
N ILE A 86 -2.88 -9.35 8.16
CA ILE A 86 -3.68 -8.36 8.90
C ILE A 86 -4.74 -7.73 8.00
N THR A 87 -4.37 -7.37 6.78
CA THR A 87 -5.32 -6.77 5.84
C THR A 87 -6.47 -7.73 5.53
N GLU A 88 -6.15 -9.00 5.33
CA GLU A 88 -7.14 -10.05 5.06
C GLU A 88 -8.05 -10.27 6.26
N GLN A 89 -7.49 -10.34 7.48
CA GLN A 89 -8.25 -10.49 8.72
C GLN A 89 -9.20 -9.31 8.94
N LEU A 90 -8.73 -8.10 8.71
CA LEU A 90 -9.56 -6.90 8.84
C LEU A 90 -10.69 -6.89 7.81
N PHE A 91 -10.44 -7.39 6.61
CA PHE A 91 -11.49 -7.53 5.61
C PHE A 91 -12.56 -8.53 6.07
N GLU A 92 -12.13 -9.71 6.52
CA GLU A 92 -13.05 -10.78 6.94
C GLU A 92 -13.91 -10.37 8.14
N SER A 93 -13.37 -9.59 9.06
CA SER A 93 -14.11 -9.10 10.24
C SER A 93 -15.05 -7.94 9.93
N GLY A 94 -14.93 -7.30 8.76
CA GLY A 94 -15.65 -6.07 8.43
C GLY A 94 -14.93 -4.80 8.87
N ASP A 95 -13.86 -4.90 9.63
CA ASP A 95 -13.14 -3.74 10.16
C ASP A 95 -12.43 -2.93 9.07
N LEU A 96 -11.96 -3.61 8.01
CA LEU A 96 -11.32 -2.90 6.90
C LEU A 96 -12.30 -1.96 6.20
N ARG A 97 -13.50 -2.44 5.90
CA ARG A 97 -14.54 -1.62 5.28
C ARG A 97 -14.94 -0.45 6.19
N GLN A 98 -15.07 -0.71 7.49
CA GLN A 98 -15.38 0.33 8.45
C GLN A 98 -14.28 1.39 8.51
N LYS A 99 -13.02 0.97 8.54
CA LYS A 99 -11.88 1.88 8.53
C LYS A 99 -11.85 2.74 7.27
N LEU A 100 -12.15 2.16 6.12
CA LEU A 100 -12.22 2.89 4.86
C LEU A 100 -13.40 3.88 4.84
N ASP A 101 -14.56 3.48 5.34
CA ASP A 101 -15.72 4.36 5.45
C ASP A 101 -15.42 5.57 6.35
N ASP A 102 -14.79 5.34 7.48
CA ASP A 102 -14.44 6.39 8.44
C ASP A 102 -13.39 7.34 7.88
N ALA A 103 -12.41 6.82 7.16
CA ALA A 103 -11.29 7.61 6.65
C ALA A 103 -11.62 8.35 5.35
N LEU A 104 -12.38 7.71 4.45
CA LEU A 104 -12.55 8.16 3.07
C LEU A 104 -14.02 8.39 2.68
N GLY A 105 -14.97 7.96 3.50
CA GLY A 105 -16.39 7.98 3.16
C GLY A 105 -16.85 6.71 2.46
N ALA A 106 -18.14 6.43 2.55
CA ALA A 106 -18.74 5.25 1.91
C ALA A 106 -18.80 5.38 0.39
N ASP A 107 -18.88 6.62 -0.13
CA ASP A 107 -18.96 6.91 -1.58
C ASP A 107 -17.58 7.11 -2.21
N ARG A 108 -16.56 6.54 -1.63
CA ARG A 108 -15.17 6.70 -2.08
C ARG A 108 -14.95 6.14 -3.48
N ALA A 109 -14.04 6.77 -4.22
CA ALA A 109 -13.57 6.26 -5.49
C ALA A 109 -12.81 4.94 -5.26
N GLN A 110 -12.83 4.05 -6.26
CA GLN A 110 -12.17 2.75 -6.20
C GLN A 110 -11.15 2.59 -7.33
N ASP A 111 -10.54 3.70 -7.72
CA ASP A 111 -9.54 3.69 -8.76
C ASP A 111 -8.23 3.04 -8.30
N VAL A 112 -7.52 2.47 -9.25
CA VAL A 112 -6.22 1.83 -9.02
C VAL A 112 -5.20 2.58 -9.86
N LYS A 113 -4.14 3.07 -9.21
CA LYS A 113 -3.04 3.71 -9.91
C LYS A 113 -1.69 3.22 -9.39
N VAL A 114 -0.67 3.39 -10.22
CA VAL A 114 0.69 2.98 -9.91
C VAL A 114 1.57 4.23 -9.88
N VAL A 115 2.37 4.36 -8.83
CA VAL A 115 3.36 5.41 -8.70
C VAL A 115 4.74 4.81 -8.86
N ALA A 116 5.50 5.31 -9.84
CA ALA A 116 6.89 4.93 -10.01
C ALA A 116 7.78 5.93 -9.27
N LEU A 117 8.66 5.41 -8.43
CA LEU A 117 9.62 6.26 -7.71
C LEU A 117 10.79 6.62 -8.62
N GLU A 118 11.32 7.82 -8.47
CA GLU A 118 12.51 8.24 -9.19
C GLU A 118 13.74 7.68 -8.48
N LEU A 119 14.46 6.80 -9.19
CA LEU A 119 15.63 6.14 -8.67
C LEU A 119 16.88 6.82 -9.22
N THR A 120 17.62 7.49 -8.34
CA THR A 120 18.87 8.12 -8.71
C THR A 120 20.04 7.22 -8.36
N ALA A 121 21.06 7.29 -9.17
CA ALA A 121 22.28 6.52 -8.96
C ALA A 121 22.98 6.91 -7.64
#